data_6fbda2ac6710bcab439ba59737a4187b
#
_entry.id   6fbda2ac6710bcab439ba59737a4187b
#
_cell.length_a   1.000
_cell.length_b   1.000
_cell.length_c   1.000
_cell.angle_alpha   90.00
_cell.angle_beta   90.00
_cell.angle_gamma   90.00
#
_symmetry.space_group_name_H-M   'P 1'
#
loop_
_entity.id
_entity.type
_entity.pdbx_description
1 polymer ?
#
loop_
_entity_poly.entity_id
_entity_poly.type
_entity_poly.pdbx_seq_one_letter_code
_entity_poly.pdbx_strand_id
1 'polypeptide(L)'
;MNSYHRADVLRILHITPRQLSGWQRAGLVAVGESFTFFDLLQLKKVRDLREQKVRPAVIRESLRAMQEAVSGMENPLLEAGAFRVGSRIAFRHKGKALDPIKGQFVMDFEETGNVAFDEWPVRAIASPRSAAEFFNRGVALEDDPASQEKAIETYHKVLELDPNFAPAHINLGTLHYNAQDYESAEHHYRKAIECDPRYALAYFDLGNVLDETNRIPEALQAYKTALQLAPTYADAHYNIALAYERTREPRKALIHWRAYSKLDVSGPWSIHARNQIRRILDGEKLRVVYRK
;
A
#
# COMPACT_ATOMS: atom_id res chain seq x y z
N MET A 1 -19.24 -3.24 10.36
CA MET A 1 -17.93 -2.93 10.96
C MET A 1 -17.56 -4.10 11.86
N ASN A 2 -16.40 -4.73 11.64
CA ASN A 2 -15.95 -5.82 12.50
C ASN A 2 -15.57 -5.24 13.87
N SER A 3 -16.28 -5.66 14.93
CA SER A 3 -15.92 -5.33 16.29
C SER A 3 -15.19 -6.51 16.95
N TYR A 4 -14.14 -6.21 17.70
CA TYR A 4 -13.33 -7.17 18.44
C TYR A 4 -13.72 -7.13 19.92
N HIS A 5 -13.96 -8.29 20.52
CA HIS A 5 -14.20 -8.35 21.96
C HIS A 5 -12.89 -8.20 22.74
N ARG A 6 -13.01 -7.81 24.00
CA ARG A 6 -11.86 -7.63 24.90
C ARG A 6 -10.90 -8.82 24.88
N ALA A 7 -11.42 -10.05 24.85
CA ALA A 7 -10.61 -11.27 24.81
C ALA A 7 -9.77 -11.38 23.52
N ASP A 8 -10.33 -10.97 22.38
CA ASP A 8 -9.62 -10.96 21.09
C ASP A 8 -8.49 -9.93 21.08
N VAL A 9 -8.75 -8.73 21.61
CA VAL A 9 -7.75 -7.68 21.75
C VAL A 9 -6.55 -8.14 22.56
N LEU A 10 -6.79 -8.78 23.72
CA LEU A 10 -5.72 -9.31 24.58
C LEU A 10 -4.87 -10.35 23.86
N ARG A 11 -5.53 -11.24 23.11
CA ARG A 11 -4.88 -12.30 22.33
C ARG A 11 -4.07 -11.75 21.14
N ILE A 12 -4.69 -10.86 20.35
CA ILE A 12 -4.07 -10.29 19.13
C ILE A 12 -2.85 -9.43 19.48
N LEU A 13 -2.95 -8.62 20.53
CA LEU A 13 -1.90 -7.69 20.90
C LEU A 13 -0.92 -8.27 21.94
N HIS A 14 -1.13 -9.52 22.39
CA HIS A 14 -0.32 -10.17 23.43
C HIS A 14 -0.16 -9.31 24.70
N ILE A 15 -1.26 -8.67 25.13
CA ILE A 15 -1.28 -7.82 26.33
C ILE A 15 -2.13 -8.45 27.42
N THR A 16 -1.81 -8.11 28.68
CA THR A 16 -2.56 -8.62 29.84
C THR A 16 -3.82 -7.77 30.11
N PRO A 17 -4.86 -8.34 30.75
CA PRO A 17 -6.03 -7.57 31.19
C PRO A 17 -5.67 -6.35 32.06
N ARG A 18 -4.63 -6.50 32.89
CA ARG A 18 -4.13 -5.43 33.76
C ARG A 18 -3.52 -4.27 32.97
N GLN A 19 -2.79 -4.57 31.90
CA GLN A 19 -2.23 -3.55 30.99
C GLN A 19 -3.34 -2.78 30.29
N LEU A 20 -4.30 -3.46 29.67
CA LEU A 20 -5.42 -2.83 28.97
C LEU A 20 -6.23 -1.92 29.93
N SER A 21 -6.62 -2.44 31.10
CA SER A 21 -7.33 -1.65 32.11
C SER A 21 -6.50 -0.47 32.64
N GLY A 22 -5.18 -0.63 32.71
CA GLY A 22 -4.27 0.46 33.08
C GLY A 22 -4.23 1.57 32.03
N TRP A 23 -4.22 1.23 30.75
CA TRP A 23 -4.23 2.21 29.66
C TRP A 23 -5.58 2.91 29.51
N GLN A 24 -6.68 2.19 29.72
CA GLN A 24 -8.04 2.78 29.78
C GLN A 24 -8.16 3.78 30.93
N ARG A 25 -7.71 3.43 32.12
CA ARG A 25 -7.68 4.36 33.28
C ARG A 25 -6.76 5.56 33.07
N ALA A 26 -5.69 5.39 32.31
CA ALA A 26 -4.77 6.48 31.96
C ALA A 26 -5.33 7.37 30.84
N GLY A 27 -6.49 7.06 30.26
CA GLY A 27 -7.10 7.82 29.17
C GLY A 27 -6.33 7.74 27.84
N LEU A 28 -5.57 6.65 27.64
CA LEU A 28 -4.81 6.42 26.40
C LEU A 28 -5.63 5.74 25.30
N VAL A 29 -6.70 5.07 25.68
CA VAL A 29 -7.62 4.33 24.82
C VAL A 29 -9.04 4.38 25.39
N ALA A 30 -10.02 4.23 24.51
CA ALA A 30 -11.44 4.24 24.92
C ALA A 30 -11.75 3.14 25.93
N VAL A 31 -12.70 3.42 26.83
CA VAL A 31 -13.24 2.47 27.79
C VAL A 31 -14.40 1.72 27.14
N GLY A 32 -14.28 0.38 27.00
CA GLY A 32 -15.33 -0.45 26.40
C GLY A 32 -14.98 -1.93 26.44
N GLU A 33 -15.94 -2.78 26.12
CA GLU A 33 -15.80 -4.23 25.97
C GLU A 33 -15.71 -4.65 24.48
N SER A 34 -16.05 -3.74 23.54
CA SER A 34 -15.89 -3.93 22.10
C SER A 34 -14.98 -2.84 21.51
N PHE A 35 -14.14 -3.24 20.57
CA PHE A 35 -13.10 -2.41 19.97
C PHE A 35 -13.22 -2.47 18.46
N THR A 36 -13.01 -1.35 17.80
CA THR A 36 -12.91 -1.26 16.34
C THR A 36 -11.49 -1.65 15.87
N PHE A 37 -11.31 -1.78 14.58
CA PHE A 37 -9.97 -1.96 14.00
C PHE A 37 -9.03 -0.78 14.33
N PHE A 38 -9.55 0.44 14.33
CA PHE A 38 -8.78 1.64 14.69
C PHE A 38 -8.35 1.62 16.16
N ASP A 39 -9.20 1.15 17.06
CA ASP A 39 -8.84 0.98 18.48
C ASP A 39 -7.70 -0.04 18.63
N LEU A 40 -7.69 -1.13 17.84
CA LEU A 40 -6.58 -2.10 17.82
C LEU A 40 -5.27 -1.46 17.38
N LEU A 41 -5.29 -0.64 16.33
CA LEU A 41 -4.09 0.07 15.86
C LEU A 41 -3.57 1.04 16.92
N GLN A 42 -4.47 1.80 17.56
CA GLN A 42 -4.12 2.71 18.66
C GLN A 42 -3.51 1.95 19.84
N LEU A 43 -4.13 0.85 20.26
CA LEU A 43 -3.64 -0.02 21.33
C LEU A 43 -2.25 -0.60 21.01
N LYS A 44 -2.02 -1.02 19.77
CA LYS A 44 -0.71 -1.48 19.30
C LYS A 44 0.35 -0.38 19.47
N LYS A 45 0.07 0.84 19.03
CA LYS A 45 0.99 1.98 19.20
C LYS A 45 1.27 2.30 20.67
N VAL A 46 0.24 2.26 21.52
CA VAL A 46 0.42 2.44 22.98
C VAL A 46 1.31 1.33 23.54
N ARG A 47 1.11 0.06 23.15
CA ARG A 47 1.95 -1.06 23.55
C ARG A 47 3.40 -0.81 23.17
N ASP A 48 3.67 -0.49 21.91
CA ASP A 48 5.02 -0.30 21.37
C ASP A 48 5.77 0.82 22.11
N LEU A 49 5.10 1.94 22.42
CA LEU A 49 5.65 3.02 23.26
C LEU A 49 5.91 2.57 24.71
N ARG A 50 5.04 1.72 25.25
CA ARG A 50 5.21 1.15 26.61
C ARG A 50 6.35 0.15 26.68
N GLU A 51 6.58 -0.64 25.64
CA GLU A 51 7.76 -1.52 25.52
C GLU A 51 9.05 -0.71 25.52
N GLN A 52 9.04 0.47 24.89
CA GLN A 52 10.13 1.45 24.95
C GLN A 52 10.23 2.19 26.30
N LYS A 53 9.51 1.74 27.34
CA LYS A 53 9.51 2.30 28.70
C LYS A 53 9.00 3.74 28.81
N VAL A 54 8.24 4.24 27.86
CA VAL A 54 7.61 5.57 27.96
C VAL A 54 6.45 5.51 28.97
N ARG A 55 6.40 6.46 29.91
CA ARG A 55 5.38 6.50 30.96
C ARG A 55 4.01 6.87 30.40
N PRO A 56 2.88 6.29 30.89
CA PRO A 56 1.52 6.63 30.41
C PRO A 56 1.19 8.12 30.49
N ALA A 57 1.66 8.81 31.52
CA ALA A 57 1.46 10.26 31.65
C ALA A 57 2.11 11.04 30.51
N VAL A 58 3.34 10.67 30.13
CA VAL A 58 4.06 11.30 29.01
C VAL A 58 3.33 11.04 27.69
N ILE A 59 2.84 9.81 27.46
CA ILE A 59 2.06 9.50 26.26
C ILE A 59 0.83 10.40 26.19
N ARG A 60 0.05 10.48 27.26
CA ARG A 60 -1.19 11.30 27.31
C ARG A 60 -0.90 12.78 27.10
N GLU A 61 0.11 13.33 27.76
CA GLU A 61 0.50 14.73 27.64
C GLU A 61 0.97 15.05 26.21
N SER A 62 1.77 14.18 25.59
CA SER A 62 2.23 14.35 24.22
C SER A 62 1.09 14.26 23.21
N LEU A 63 0.10 13.38 23.42
CA LEU A 63 -1.08 13.27 22.56
C LEU A 63 -1.91 14.56 22.61
N ARG A 64 -2.16 15.08 23.82
CA ARG A 64 -2.90 16.34 24.00
C ARG A 64 -2.17 17.52 23.36
N ALA A 65 -0.88 17.65 23.62
CA ALA A 65 -0.06 18.71 23.03
C ALA A 65 -0.03 18.63 21.50
N MET A 66 -0.03 17.42 20.91
CA MET A 66 -0.08 17.24 19.46
C MET A 66 -1.42 17.64 18.87
N GLN A 67 -2.53 17.33 19.54
CA GLN A 67 -3.89 17.76 19.14
C GLN A 67 -4.03 19.29 19.20
N GLU A 68 -3.42 19.93 20.21
CA GLU A 68 -3.40 21.39 20.34
C GLU A 68 -2.50 22.05 19.27
N ALA A 69 -1.38 21.41 18.89
CA ALA A 69 -0.42 21.94 17.92
C ALA A 69 -0.88 21.80 16.45
N VAL A 70 -1.72 20.81 16.14
CA VAL A 70 -2.18 20.51 14.77
C VAL A 70 -3.70 20.54 14.73
N SER A 71 -4.25 21.62 14.18
CA SER A 71 -5.69 21.79 14.03
C SER A 71 -6.30 20.68 13.18
N GLY A 72 -7.36 20.04 13.67
CA GLY A 72 -8.11 18.99 12.99
C GLY A 72 -7.55 17.58 13.20
N MET A 73 -6.49 17.39 14.00
CA MET A 73 -5.98 16.07 14.35
C MET A 73 -6.78 15.46 15.48
N GLU A 74 -7.54 14.39 15.19
CA GLU A 74 -8.36 13.72 16.20
C GLU A 74 -7.57 12.65 16.96
N ASN A 75 -6.73 11.87 16.25
CA ASN A 75 -5.97 10.78 16.84
C ASN A 75 -4.48 10.80 16.44
N PRO A 76 -3.61 11.49 17.22
CA PRO A 76 -2.20 11.62 16.88
C PRO A 76 -1.43 10.29 16.73
N LEU A 77 -1.86 9.21 17.41
CA LEU A 77 -1.20 7.90 17.29
C LEU A 77 -1.48 7.21 15.96
N LEU A 78 -2.60 7.53 15.32
CA LEU A 78 -2.98 6.96 14.02
C LEU A 78 -2.58 7.86 12.86
N GLU A 79 -2.72 9.18 13.03
CA GLU A 79 -2.51 10.18 11.99
C GLU A 79 -1.05 10.64 11.88
N ALA A 80 -0.26 10.40 12.93
CA ALA A 80 1.15 10.74 12.95
C ALA A 80 2.00 9.57 13.47
N GLY A 81 3.21 9.39 12.92
CA GLY A 81 4.15 8.40 13.41
C GLY A 81 4.74 8.82 14.77
N ALA A 82 4.32 8.19 15.87
CA ALA A 82 4.87 8.45 17.19
C ALA A 82 6.13 7.62 17.45
N PHE A 83 7.20 8.25 17.95
CA PHE A 83 8.45 7.60 18.32
C PHE A 83 9.07 8.23 19.56
N ARG A 84 9.95 7.49 20.21
CA ARG A 84 10.61 7.92 21.44
C ARG A 84 11.84 8.78 21.14
N VAL A 85 11.97 9.90 21.86
CA VAL A 85 13.17 10.73 21.88
C VAL A 85 13.61 10.95 23.33
N GLY A 86 14.61 10.22 23.76
CA GLY A 86 15.03 10.21 25.17
C GLY A 86 13.90 9.76 26.10
N SER A 87 13.42 10.63 26.99
CA SER A 87 12.28 10.37 27.90
C SER A 87 10.92 10.86 27.36
N ARG A 88 10.88 11.43 26.16
CA ARG A 88 9.72 12.09 25.51
C ARG A 88 9.26 11.36 24.28
N ILE A 89 8.15 11.82 23.69
CA ILE A 89 7.61 11.35 22.43
C ILE A 89 7.67 12.51 21.45
N ALA A 90 8.17 12.24 20.24
CA ALA A 90 8.01 13.08 19.08
C ALA A 90 7.03 12.42 18.09
N PHE A 91 6.41 13.23 17.26
CA PHE A 91 5.47 12.78 16.24
C PHE A 91 5.96 13.18 14.86
N ARG A 92 5.94 12.24 13.93
CA ARG A 92 6.23 12.51 12.52
C ARG A 92 4.93 12.83 11.80
N HIS A 93 4.75 14.09 11.44
CA HIS A 93 3.59 14.57 10.71
C HIS A 93 4.03 15.38 9.49
N LYS A 94 3.50 15.07 8.30
CA LYS A 94 3.85 15.72 7.02
C LYS A 94 5.38 15.82 6.81
N GLY A 95 6.09 14.72 7.08
CA GLY A 95 7.55 14.64 6.88
C GLY A 95 8.39 15.40 7.92
N LYS A 96 7.78 15.95 8.96
CA LYS A 96 8.49 16.69 10.05
C LYS A 96 8.30 15.95 11.37
N ALA A 97 9.36 15.81 12.15
CA ALA A 97 9.29 15.32 13.50
C ALA A 97 9.12 16.49 14.47
N LEU A 98 8.08 16.45 15.29
CA LEU A 98 7.72 17.50 16.26
C LEU A 98 7.69 16.91 17.66
N ASP A 99 8.38 17.55 18.62
CA ASP A 99 8.14 17.39 20.06
C ASP A 99 7.00 18.36 20.46
N PRO A 100 5.78 17.87 20.62
CA PRO A 100 4.63 18.76 20.79
C PRO A 100 4.64 19.45 22.15
N ILE A 101 5.32 18.90 23.17
CA ILE A 101 5.41 19.51 24.50
C ILE A 101 6.33 20.73 24.48
N LYS A 102 7.40 20.67 23.71
CA LYS A 102 8.33 21.80 23.56
C LYS A 102 7.99 22.73 22.41
N GLY A 103 7.09 22.32 21.52
CA GLY A 103 6.78 23.05 20.29
C GLY A 103 7.99 23.13 19.32
N GLN A 104 8.92 22.17 19.41
CA GLN A 104 10.16 22.17 18.66
C GLN A 104 10.21 21.02 17.66
N PHE A 105 10.76 21.28 16.49
CA PHE A 105 11.11 20.21 15.55
C PHE A 105 12.26 19.38 16.11
N VAL A 106 12.15 18.06 15.97
CA VAL A 106 13.14 17.08 16.40
C VAL A 106 13.79 16.48 15.17
N MET A 107 15.11 16.44 15.14
CA MET A 107 15.80 15.66 14.11
C MET A 107 15.78 14.18 14.50
N ASP A 108 15.26 13.35 13.62
CA ASP A 108 15.18 11.90 13.79
C ASP A 108 16.45 11.28 13.21
N PHE A 109 17.32 10.78 14.11
CA PHE A 109 18.59 10.15 13.76
C PHE A 109 18.56 8.63 13.96
N GLU A 110 17.46 7.95 13.69
CA GLU A 110 17.37 6.50 13.92
C GLU A 110 18.33 5.66 13.07
N GLU A 111 19.19 6.23 12.23
CA GLU A 111 20.22 5.49 11.48
C GLU A 111 21.68 5.74 11.87
N THR A 112 21.97 6.63 12.82
CA THR A 112 23.37 6.80 13.24
C THR A 112 23.49 7.06 14.74
N GLY A 113 24.24 6.19 15.42
CA GLY A 113 24.51 6.27 16.85
C GLY A 113 25.13 7.59 17.29
N ASN A 114 24.80 7.97 18.54
CA ASN A 114 25.38 9.01 19.39
C ASN A 114 26.11 10.15 18.69
N VAL A 115 25.44 11.27 18.50
CA VAL A 115 26.09 12.56 18.25
C VAL A 115 25.62 13.59 19.28
N ALA A 116 26.59 14.24 19.92
CA ALA A 116 26.39 15.30 20.91
C ALA A 116 25.71 16.53 20.27
N PHE A 117 24.88 17.19 21.09
CA PHE A 117 24.18 18.41 20.70
C PHE A 117 25.17 19.60 20.68
N ASP A 118 25.50 20.04 19.47
CA ASP A 118 25.97 21.42 19.25
C ASP A 118 24.88 22.19 18.51
N GLU A 119 24.71 23.47 18.84
CA GLU A 119 23.75 24.39 18.25
C GLU A 119 24.01 24.54 16.75
N TRP A 120 23.13 23.93 15.93
CA TRP A 120 23.24 24.03 14.47
C TRP A 120 22.23 25.03 13.93
N PRO A 121 22.60 25.91 13.02
CA PRO A 121 21.66 26.87 12.41
C PRO A 121 20.60 26.12 11.59
N VAL A 122 19.38 26.65 11.68
CA VAL A 122 18.20 26.14 10.92
C VAL A 122 18.56 26.12 9.42
N ARG A 123 18.98 24.99 8.92
CA ARG A 123 19.07 24.78 7.48
C ARG A 123 17.70 24.37 6.95
N ALA A 124 17.31 25.02 5.86
CA ALA A 124 16.16 24.65 5.05
C ALA A 124 16.09 23.12 4.86
N ILE A 125 14.87 22.60 4.88
CA ILE A 125 14.54 21.17 4.68
C ILE A 125 15.48 20.60 3.61
N ALA A 126 16.34 19.67 4.01
CA ALA A 126 17.26 19.04 3.07
C ALA A 126 16.43 18.43 1.94
N SER A 127 16.76 18.79 0.72
CA SER A 127 16.21 18.12 -0.47
C SER A 127 16.50 16.63 -0.35
N PRO A 128 15.58 15.76 -0.80
CA PRO A 128 15.82 14.33 -0.80
C PRO A 128 17.21 14.04 -1.40
N ARG A 129 18.00 13.20 -0.72
CA ARG A 129 19.39 12.94 -1.12
C ARG A 129 19.58 11.59 -1.77
N SER A 130 18.55 10.73 -1.69
CA SER A 130 18.59 9.37 -2.26
C SER A 130 17.41 9.11 -3.19
N ALA A 131 17.57 8.18 -4.12
CA ALA A 131 16.49 7.71 -4.98
C ALA A 131 15.30 7.20 -4.16
N ALA A 132 15.55 6.49 -3.06
CA ALA A 132 14.50 5.96 -2.18
C ALA A 132 13.68 7.07 -1.48
N GLU A 133 14.32 8.17 -1.06
CA GLU A 133 13.61 9.30 -0.46
C GLU A 133 12.73 10.03 -1.49
N PHE A 134 13.23 10.23 -2.72
CA PHE A 134 12.42 10.77 -3.82
C PHE A 134 11.29 9.82 -4.17
N PHE A 135 11.53 8.51 -4.22
CA PHE A 135 10.49 7.52 -4.50
C PHE A 135 9.35 7.58 -3.48
N ASN A 136 9.67 7.55 -2.17
CA ASN A 136 8.68 7.68 -1.11
C ASN A 136 7.88 9.00 -1.19
N ARG A 137 8.55 10.07 -1.61
CA ARG A 137 7.87 11.36 -1.85
C ARG A 137 6.95 11.30 -3.06
N GLY A 138 7.35 10.62 -4.14
CA GLY A 138 6.52 10.39 -5.33
C GLY A 138 5.24 9.65 -4.97
N VAL A 139 5.37 8.52 -4.24
CA VAL A 139 4.23 7.73 -3.74
C VAL A 139 3.25 8.58 -2.91
N ALA A 140 3.75 9.46 -2.05
CA ALA A 140 2.90 10.34 -1.25
C ALA A 140 2.17 11.43 -2.07
N LEU A 141 2.59 11.68 -3.30
CA LEU A 141 1.98 12.66 -4.21
C LEU A 141 0.96 12.03 -5.17
N GLU A 142 0.98 10.71 -5.36
CA GLU A 142 0.07 10.01 -6.28
C GLU A 142 -1.39 10.04 -5.84
N ASP A 143 -1.64 10.04 -4.53
CA ASP A 143 -2.99 9.98 -3.94
C ASP A 143 -3.84 11.22 -4.24
N ASP A 144 -3.20 12.37 -4.56
CA ASP A 144 -3.88 13.62 -4.87
C ASP A 144 -3.79 13.92 -6.38
N PRO A 145 -4.93 13.92 -7.11
CA PRO A 145 -4.95 14.25 -8.54
C PRO A 145 -4.30 15.58 -8.90
N ALA A 146 -4.36 16.59 -8.01
CA ALA A 146 -3.72 17.88 -8.20
C ALA A 146 -2.18 17.83 -8.09
N SER A 147 -1.65 16.74 -7.57
CA SER A 147 -0.22 16.52 -7.33
C SER A 147 0.42 15.50 -8.28
N GLN A 148 -0.34 14.90 -9.21
CA GLN A 148 0.17 13.87 -10.12
C GLN A 148 1.34 14.35 -10.99
N GLU A 149 1.29 15.58 -11.50
CA GLU A 149 2.41 16.16 -12.27
C GLU A 149 3.70 16.24 -11.43
N LYS A 150 3.57 16.62 -10.15
CA LYS A 150 4.70 16.64 -9.21
C LYS A 150 5.19 15.23 -8.85
N ALA A 151 4.29 14.24 -8.84
CA ALA A 151 4.69 12.84 -8.67
C ALA A 151 5.55 12.38 -9.85
N ILE A 152 5.12 12.66 -11.09
CA ILE A 152 5.89 12.36 -12.31
C ILE A 152 7.28 13.00 -12.25
N GLU A 153 7.37 14.31 -11.97
CA GLU A 153 8.66 15.01 -11.82
C GLU A 153 9.54 14.38 -10.74
N THR A 154 8.91 13.92 -9.66
CA THR A 154 9.62 13.33 -8.52
C THR A 154 10.18 11.95 -8.90
N TYR A 155 9.43 11.13 -9.65
CA TYR A 155 9.93 9.85 -10.16
C TYR A 155 11.03 10.01 -11.22
N HIS A 156 10.97 11.05 -12.05
CA HIS A 156 12.09 11.36 -12.94
C HIS A 156 13.36 11.67 -12.15
N LYS A 157 13.27 12.37 -11.02
CA LYS A 157 14.43 12.59 -10.13
C LYS A 157 14.94 11.29 -9.49
N VAL A 158 14.06 10.31 -9.23
CA VAL A 158 14.50 8.96 -8.82
C VAL A 158 15.37 8.35 -9.91
N LEU A 159 14.91 8.41 -11.18
CA LEU A 159 15.60 7.80 -12.31
C LEU A 159 16.87 8.54 -12.73
N GLU A 160 16.97 9.86 -12.44
CA GLU A 160 18.23 10.60 -12.58
C GLU A 160 19.30 10.11 -11.59
N LEU A 161 18.90 9.70 -10.38
CA LEU A 161 19.79 9.19 -9.35
C LEU A 161 20.08 7.69 -9.51
N ASP A 162 19.08 6.92 -9.88
CA ASP A 162 19.16 5.47 -10.12
C ASP A 162 18.32 5.10 -11.35
N PRO A 163 18.93 5.04 -12.54
CA PRO A 163 18.23 4.70 -13.79
C PRO A 163 17.61 3.28 -13.80
N ASN A 164 18.06 2.39 -12.89
CA ASN A 164 17.58 1.03 -12.80
C ASN A 164 16.54 0.82 -11.69
N PHE A 165 15.95 1.89 -11.16
CA PHE A 165 14.96 1.81 -10.11
C PHE A 165 13.61 1.34 -10.66
N ALA A 166 13.45 0.01 -10.81
CA ALA A 166 12.26 -0.60 -11.40
C ALA A 166 10.92 -0.11 -10.82
N PRO A 167 10.74 0.08 -9.48
CA PRO A 167 9.48 0.60 -8.94
C PRO A 167 9.11 2.00 -9.44
N ALA A 168 10.10 2.89 -9.71
CA ALA A 168 9.79 4.22 -10.26
C ALA A 168 9.29 4.13 -11.69
N HIS A 169 9.83 3.23 -12.49
CA HIS A 169 9.31 2.95 -13.82
C HIS A 169 7.88 2.40 -13.77
N ILE A 170 7.56 1.49 -12.83
CA ILE A 170 6.18 1.01 -12.64
C ILE A 170 5.22 2.17 -12.35
N ASN A 171 5.55 3.02 -11.39
CA ASN A 171 4.66 4.10 -10.98
C ASN A 171 4.50 5.16 -12.08
N LEU A 172 5.56 5.51 -12.80
CA LEU A 172 5.47 6.36 -14.00
C LEU A 172 4.57 5.71 -15.06
N GLY A 173 4.75 4.42 -15.34
CA GLY A 173 3.89 3.68 -16.25
C GLY A 173 2.43 3.74 -15.84
N THR A 174 2.13 3.58 -14.55
CA THR A 174 0.76 3.63 -14.00
C THR A 174 0.16 5.04 -14.13
N LEU A 175 0.92 6.10 -13.85
CA LEU A 175 0.45 7.47 -14.02
C LEU A 175 0.14 7.78 -15.49
N HIS A 176 0.99 7.38 -16.44
CA HIS A 176 0.74 7.51 -17.87
C HIS A 176 -0.46 6.66 -18.34
N TYR A 177 -0.59 5.42 -17.84
CA TYR A 177 -1.73 4.56 -18.12
C TYR A 177 -3.05 5.21 -17.71
N ASN A 178 -3.11 5.76 -16.50
CA ASN A 178 -4.29 6.46 -15.98
C ASN A 178 -4.62 7.74 -16.80
N ALA A 179 -3.60 8.39 -17.35
CA ALA A 179 -3.74 9.50 -18.28
C ALA A 179 -4.08 9.06 -19.73
N GLN A 180 -4.23 7.75 -19.98
CA GLN A 180 -4.43 7.15 -21.31
C GLN A 180 -3.28 7.38 -22.30
N ASP A 181 -2.12 7.77 -21.80
CA ASP A 181 -0.87 7.81 -22.57
C ASP A 181 -0.23 6.41 -22.57
N TYR A 182 -0.82 5.54 -23.39
CA TYR A 182 -0.43 4.14 -23.46
C TYR A 182 0.97 3.94 -24.04
N GLU A 183 1.47 4.84 -24.85
CA GLU A 183 2.82 4.78 -25.43
C GLU A 183 3.88 4.98 -24.33
N SER A 184 3.76 6.03 -23.54
CA SER A 184 4.64 6.29 -22.41
C SER A 184 4.53 5.20 -21.32
N ALA A 185 3.31 4.73 -21.05
CA ALA A 185 3.08 3.64 -20.10
C ALA A 185 3.80 2.36 -20.53
N GLU A 186 3.65 1.94 -21.79
CA GLU A 186 4.35 0.78 -22.35
C GLU A 186 5.87 0.93 -22.25
N HIS A 187 6.40 2.11 -22.59
CA HIS A 187 7.82 2.40 -22.48
C HIS A 187 8.33 2.17 -21.06
N HIS A 188 7.66 2.72 -20.08
CA HIS A 188 8.06 2.61 -18.68
C HIS A 188 7.93 1.18 -18.14
N TYR A 189 6.86 0.45 -18.46
CA TYR A 189 6.74 -0.95 -18.04
C TYR A 189 7.82 -1.85 -18.66
N ARG A 190 8.20 -1.61 -19.93
CA ARG A 190 9.33 -2.32 -20.55
C ARG A 190 10.65 -1.99 -19.85
N LYS A 191 10.86 -0.73 -19.47
CA LYS A 191 12.03 -0.33 -18.67
C LYS A 191 12.05 -1.00 -17.31
N ALA A 192 10.92 -1.10 -16.62
CA ALA A 192 10.84 -1.84 -15.37
C ALA A 192 11.23 -3.32 -15.53
N ILE A 193 10.81 -3.97 -16.63
CA ILE A 193 11.16 -5.34 -16.97
C ILE A 193 12.66 -5.49 -17.30
N GLU A 194 13.25 -4.51 -17.98
CA GLU A 194 14.71 -4.49 -18.24
C GLU A 194 15.50 -4.39 -16.93
N CYS A 195 15.02 -3.56 -15.97
CA CYS A 195 15.66 -3.37 -14.67
C CYS A 195 15.49 -4.59 -13.75
N ASP A 196 14.30 -5.19 -13.71
CA ASP A 196 14.00 -6.41 -12.96
C ASP A 196 13.15 -7.39 -13.78
N PRO A 197 13.76 -8.34 -14.48
CA PRO A 197 13.05 -9.35 -15.28
C PRO A 197 12.17 -10.32 -14.46
N ARG A 198 12.21 -10.24 -13.14
CA ARG A 198 11.39 -11.07 -12.25
C ARG A 198 10.22 -10.29 -11.62
N TYR A 199 10.01 -9.06 -12.02
CA TYR A 199 8.95 -8.23 -11.49
C TYR A 199 7.60 -8.55 -12.14
N ALA A 200 6.85 -9.49 -11.56
CA ALA A 200 5.58 -9.98 -12.12
C ALA A 200 4.56 -8.86 -12.42
N LEU A 201 4.49 -7.83 -11.57
CA LEU A 201 3.62 -6.67 -11.75
C LEU A 201 3.91 -5.94 -13.06
N ALA A 202 5.19 -5.75 -13.41
CA ALA A 202 5.56 -5.06 -14.66
C ALA A 202 5.04 -5.77 -15.91
N TYR A 203 5.06 -7.10 -15.93
CA TYR A 203 4.48 -7.89 -17.03
C TYR A 203 2.95 -7.81 -17.03
N PHE A 204 2.31 -7.80 -15.87
CA PHE A 204 0.85 -7.65 -15.77
C PHE A 204 0.41 -6.29 -16.31
N ASP A 205 1.06 -5.21 -15.89
CA ASP A 205 0.72 -3.85 -16.31
C ASP A 205 1.05 -3.61 -17.79
N LEU A 206 2.16 -4.17 -18.29
CA LEU A 206 2.42 -4.21 -19.73
C LEU A 206 1.30 -4.93 -20.48
N GLY A 207 0.81 -6.05 -19.95
CA GLY A 207 -0.33 -6.76 -20.50
C GLY A 207 -1.59 -5.90 -20.58
N ASN A 208 -1.85 -5.08 -19.56
CA ASN A 208 -3.00 -4.16 -19.54
C ASN A 208 -2.89 -3.12 -20.66
N VAL A 209 -1.72 -2.49 -20.84
CA VAL A 209 -1.51 -1.53 -21.96
C VAL A 209 -1.68 -2.19 -23.32
N LEU A 210 -1.14 -3.39 -23.50
CA LEU A 210 -1.25 -4.13 -24.76
C LEU A 210 -2.70 -4.54 -25.05
N ASP A 211 -3.48 -4.85 -24.02
CA ASP A 211 -4.91 -5.15 -24.15
C ASP A 211 -5.72 -3.91 -24.53
N GLU A 212 -5.49 -2.77 -23.89
CA GLU A 212 -6.13 -1.49 -24.23
C GLU A 212 -5.80 -1.03 -25.66
N THR A 213 -4.58 -1.27 -26.10
CA THR A 213 -4.15 -0.98 -27.48
C THR A 213 -4.53 -2.08 -28.49
N ASN A 214 -5.38 -3.04 -28.10
CA ASN A 214 -5.89 -4.15 -28.91
C ASN A 214 -4.81 -5.11 -29.47
N ARG A 215 -3.66 -5.15 -28.82
CA ARG A 215 -2.55 -6.10 -29.14
C ARG A 215 -2.69 -7.39 -28.34
N ILE A 216 -3.84 -8.06 -28.48
CA ILE A 216 -4.26 -9.18 -27.63
C ILE A 216 -3.25 -10.34 -27.56
N PRO A 217 -2.61 -10.79 -28.67
CA PRO A 217 -1.61 -11.86 -28.58
C PRO A 217 -0.41 -11.52 -27.69
N GLU A 218 0.05 -10.28 -27.74
CA GLU A 218 1.15 -9.78 -26.95
C GLU A 218 0.72 -9.60 -25.47
N ALA A 219 -0.48 -9.07 -25.22
CA ALA A 219 -1.06 -8.99 -23.89
C ALA A 219 -1.13 -10.37 -23.22
N LEU A 220 -1.63 -11.38 -23.92
CA LEU A 220 -1.68 -12.77 -23.44
C LEU A 220 -0.28 -13.30 -23.09
N GLN A 221 0.74 -12.96 -23.86
CA GLN A 221 2.11 -13.36 -23.56
C GLN A 221 2.63 -12.70 -22.30
N ALA A 222 2.39 -11.39 -22.14
CA ALA A 222 2.79 -10.63 -20.96
C ALA A 222 2.10 -11.16 -19.69
N TYR A 223 0.79 -11.33 -19.71
CA TYR A 223 0.04 -11.91 -18.59
C TYR A 223 0.51 -13.32 -18.22
N LYS A 224 0.80 -14.17 -19.21
CA LYS A 224 1.33 -15.53 -18.95
C LYS A 224 2.70 -15.48 -18.29
N THR A 225 3.56 -14.53 -18.68
CA THR A 225 4.85 -14.34 -18.02
C THR A 225 4.64 -13.88 -16.57
N ALA A 226 3.70 -12.96 -16.32
CA ALA A 226 3.33 -12.57 -14.96
C ALA A 226 2.90 -13.77 -14.11
N LEU A 227 2.09 -14.70 -14.67
CA LEU A 227 1.67 -15.93 -13.98
C LEU A 227 2.79 -16.96 -13.80
N GLN A 228 3.79 -17.00 -14.69
CA GLN A 228 4.98 -17.84 -14.49
C GLN A 228 5.80 -17.37 -13.28
N LEU A 229 5.86 -16.05 -13.06
CA LEU A 229 6.55 -15.43 -11.93
C LEU A 229 5.70 -15.46 -10.65
N ALA A 230 4.40 -15.26 -10.76
CA ALA A 230 3.44 -15.22 -9.66
C ALA A 230 2.18 -16.05 -9.99
N PRO A 231 2.19 -17.39 -9.79
CA PRO A 231 1.09 -18.29 -10.19
C PRO A 231 -0.26 -18.01 -9.52
N THR A 232 -0.27 -17.31 -8.40
CA THR A 232 -1.48 -16.94 -7.63
C THR A 232 -1.97 -15.53 -7.93
N TYR A 233 -1.48 -14.88 -8.99
CA TYR A 233 -1.89 -13.54 -9.36
C TYR A 233 -3.31 -13.57 -9.96
N ALA A 234 -4.32 -13.34 -9.13
CA ALA A 234 -5.73 -13.49 -9.50
C ALA A 234 -6.11 -12.61 -10.70
N ASP A 235 -5.73 -11.32 -10.70
CA ASP A 235 -6.09 -10.38 -11.76
C ASP A 235 -5.52 -10.78 -13.12
N ALA A 236 -4.33 -11.37 -13.15
CA ALA A 236 -3.77 -11.89 -14.39
C ALA A 236 -4.58 -13.07 -14.95
N HIS A 237 -5.12 -13.96 -14.09
CA HIS A 237 -6.05 -14.99 -14.52
C HIS A 237 -7.34 -14.39 -15.08
N TYR A 238 -7.87 -13.35 -14.42
CA TYR A 238 -9.07 -12.65 -14.87
C TYR A 238 -8.88 -12.04 -16.27
N ASN A 239 -7.80 -11.27 -16.47
CA ASN A 239 -7.52 -10.59 -17.73
C ASN A 239 -7.21 -11.57 -18.87
N ILE A 240 -6.47 -12.66 -18.60
CA ILE A 240 -6.25 -13.73 -19.60
C ILE A 240 -7.59 -14.35 -20.02
N ALA A 241 -8.51 -14.59 -19.08
CA ALA A 241 -9.81 -15.15 -19.40
C ALA A 241 -10.62 -14.23 -20.31
N LEU A 242 -10.66 -12.92 -20.03
CA LEU A 242 -11.28 -11.91 -20.89
C LEU A 242 -10.63 -11.88 -22.27
N ALA A 243 -9.30 -11.87 -22.35
CA ALA A 243 -8.57 -11.88 -23.62
C ALA A 243 -8.89 -13.10 -24.47
N TYR A 244 -9.01 -14.30 -23.85
CA TYR A 244 -9.45 -15.50 -24.57
C TYR A 244 -10.92 -15.47 -24.99
N GLU A 245 -11.79 -14.79 -24.27
CA GLU A 245 -13.18 -14.58 -24.75
C GLU A 245 -13.21 -13.68 -25.98
N ARG A 246 -12.41 -12.61 -25.98
CA ARG A 246 -12.29 -11.70 -27.16
C ARG A 246 -11.74 -12.45 -28.39
N THR A 247 -10.82 -13.37 -28.21
CA THR A 247 -10.28 -14.22 -29.30
C THR A 247 -11.16 -15.44 -29.63
N ARG A 248 -12.35 -15.56 -29.02
CA ARG A 248 -13.29 -16.68 -29.22
C ARG A 248 -12.73 -18.05 -28.87
N GLU A 249 -11.90 -18.12 -27.83
CA GLU A 249 -11.28 -19.33 -27.32
C GLU A 249 -11.87 -19.74 -25.94
N PRO A 250 -13.18 -20.05 -25.84
CA PRO A 250 -13.88 -20.20 -24.57
C PRO A 250 -13.33 -21.31 -23.69
N ARG A 251 -12.73 -22.36 -24.27
CA ARG A 251 -12.12 -23.45 -23.50
C ARG A 251 -10.88 -22.99 -22.75
N LYS A 252 -10.07 -22.14 -23.37
CA LYS A 252 -8.91 -21.54 -22.73
C LYS A 252 -9.35 -20.53 -21.65
N ALA A 253 -10.35 -19.70 -21.96
CA ALA A 253 -10.93 -18.79 -20.98
C ALA A 253 -11.45 -19.52 -19.73
N LEU A 254 -12.11 -20.67 -19.91
CA LEU A 254 -12.66 -21.46 -18.80
C LEU A 254 -11.59 -21.91 -17.79
N ILE A 255 -10.38 -22.22 -18.25
CA ILE A 255 -9.27 -22.61 -17.37
C ILE A 255 -8.94 -21.46 -16.41
N HIS A 256 -8.82 -20.26 -16.97
CA HIS A 256 -8.44 -19.07 -16.21
C HIS A 256 -9.59 -18.53 -15.35
N TRP A 257 -10.83 -18.58 -15.81
CA TRP A 257 -12.00 -18.29 -14.97
C TRP A 257 -12.09 -19.20 -13.74
N ARG A 258 -11.82 -20.49 -13.89
CA ARG A 258 -11.78 -21.43 -12.76
C ARG A 258 -10.63 -21.15 -11.81
N ALA A 259 -9.45 -20.78 -12.32
CA ALA A 259 -8.31 -20.39 -11.50
C ALA A 259 -8.63 -19.12 -10.69
N TYR A 260 -9.15 -18.08 -11.35
CA TYR A 260 -9.58 -16.86 -10.67
C TYR A 260 -10.60 -17.14 -9.56
N SER A 261 -11.65 -17.91 -9.86
CA SER A 261 -12.72 -18.22 -8.87
C SER A 261 -12.23 -19.00 -7.65
N LYS A 262 -11.05 -19.66 -7.73
CA LYS A 262 -10.43 -20.32 -6.58
C LYS A 262 -9.58 -19.35 -5.76
N LEU A 263 -8.95 -18.39 -6.41
CA LEU A 263 -8.06 -17.40 -5.78
C LEU A 263 -8.87 -16.27 -5.14
N ASP A 264 -9.92 -15.82 -5.81
CA ASP A 264 -10.83 -14.78 -5.33
C ASP A 264 -12.27 -15.33 -5.22
N VAL A 265 -12.63 -15.75 -4.01
CA VAL A 265 -13.94 -16.39 -3.74
C VAL A 265 -15.07 -15.37 -3.57
N SER A 266 -14.77 -14.20 -3.03
CA SER A 266 -15.75 -13.21 -2.55
C SER A 266 -15.55 -11.80 -3.07
N GLY A 267 -14.53 -11.54 -3.87
CA GLY A 267 -14.24 -10.24 -4.46
C GLY A 267 -15.32 -9.77 -5.43
N PRO A 268 -15.27 -8.50 -5.84
CA PRO A 268 -16.31 -7.88 -6.66
C PRO A 268 -16.51 -8.57 -8.01
N TRP A 269 -15.48 -9.17 -8.57
CA TRP A 269 -15.50 -9.84 -9.87
C TRP A 269 -15.79 -11.36 -9.79
N SER A 270 -15.88 -11.92 -8.57
CA SER A 270 -16.13 -13.36 -8.37
C SER A 270 -17.47 -13.82 -8.91
N ILE A 271 -18.51 -12.97 -8.86
CA ILE A 271 -19.82 -13.24 -9.44
C ILE A 271 -19.74 -13.29 -10.96
N HIS A 272 -19.05 -12.31 -11.54
CA HIS A 272 -18.83 -12.26 -12.99
C HIS A 272 -18.12 -13.52 -13.49
N ALA A 273 -17.00 -13.90 -12.86
CA ALA A 273 -16.26 -15.11 -13.23
C ALA A 273 -17.12 -16.39 -13.17
N ARG A 274 -17.92 -16.56 -12.10
CA ARG A 274 -18.85 -17.71 -11.99
C ARG A 274 -19.91 -17.72 -13.09
N ASN A 275 -20.43 -16.57 -13.47
CA ASN A 275 -21.40 -16.45 -14.56
C ASN A 275 -20.77 -16.80 -15.91
N GLN A 276 -19.53 -16.38 -16.17
CA GLN A 276 -18.79 -16.74 -17.39
C GLN A 276 -18.53 -18.24 -17.47
N ILE A 277 -18.12 -18.86 -16.36
CA ILE A 277 -17.94 -20.32 -16.27
C ILE A 277 -19.25 -21.02 -16.67
N ARG A 278 -20.39 -20.62 -16.07
CA ARG A 278 -21.70 -21.22 -16.38
C ARG A 278 -22.06 -21.07 -17.85
N ARG A 279 -21.93 -19.84 -18.41
CA ARG A 279 -22.22 -19.52 -19.81
C ARG A 279 -21.42 -20.41 -20.77
N ILE A 280 -20.13 -20.58 -20.52
CA ILE A 280 -19.25 -21.41 -21.36
C ILE A 280 -19.66 -22.87 -21.30
N LEU A 281 -19.93 -23.40 -20.10
CA LEU A 281 -20.31 -24.80 -19.91
C LEU A 281 -21.67 -25.11 -20.54
N ASP A 282 -22.66 -24.24 -20.43
CA ASP A 282 -23.98 -24.42 -21.05
C ASP A 282 -23.88 -24.35 -22.59
N GLY A 283 -23.08 -23.45 -23.14
CA GLY A 283 -22.80 -23.40 -24.58
C GLY A 283 -22.09 -24.64 -25.12
N GLU A 284 -21.21 -25.29 -24.33
CA GLU A 284 -20.55 -26.54 -24.70
C GLU A 284 -21.54 -27.73 -24.66
N LYS A 285 -22.43 -27.79 -23.68
CA LYS A 285 -23.50 -28.84 -23.61
C LYS A 285 -24.37 -28.79 -24.85
N LEU A 286 -24.83 -27.62 -25.28
CA LEU A 286 -25.62 -27.45 -26.49
C LEU A 286 -24.90 -27.94 -27.76
N ARG A 287 -23.60 -27.70 -27.88
CA ARG A 287 -22.79 -28.15 -29.05
C ARG A 287 -22.69 -29.68 -29.10
N VAL A 288 -22.64 -30.37 -27.95
CA VAL A 288 -22.59 -31.83 -27.91
C VAL A 288 -23.95 -32.45 -28.33
N VAL A 289 -25.07 -31.84 -27.95
CA VAL A 289 -26.41 -32.30 -28.31
C VAL A 289 -26.70 -32.16 -29.81
N TYR A 290 -26.21 -31.07 -30.46
CA TYR A 290 -26.45 -30.82 -31.88
C TYR A 290 -25.43 -31.49 -32.84
N ARG A 291 -24.42 -32.21 -32.31
CA ARG A 291 -23.46 -32.99 -33.11
C ARG A 291 -23.82 -34.48 -33.23
N LYS A 292 -24.94 -34.93 -32.68
CA LYS A 292 -25.56 -36.25 -32.88
C LYS A 292 -26.61 -36.12 -33.97
#